data_5f5df498772a47d2818f62416a3943c8
#
_entry.id   5f5df498772a47d2818f62416a3943c8
#
_cell.length_a   1.000
_cell.length_b   1.000
_cell.length_c   1.000
_cell.angle_alpha   90.00
_cell.angle_beta   90.00
_cell.angle_gamma   90.00
#
_symmetry.space_group_name_H-M   'P 1'
#
loop_
_entity.id
_entity.type
_entity.pdbx_description
1 polymer ?
#
loop_
_entity_poly.entity_id
_entity_poly.type
_entity_poly.pdbx_seq_one_letter_code
_entity_poly.pdbx_strand_id
1 'polypeptide(L)'
;AHIPFQTFYSASKAAVSSYSYALANEVKPYGIHVTVVELGDICTGFTKARQKSILGDDEYGGRISRSVSQMEHDEQNGMDPARIGRYIAGIVEKKKPAVVYAAGAQYKFLSLLCKLLPAAARGKIVGKIYG
;
A
#
# COMPACT_ATOMS: atom_id res chain seq x y z
N ALA A 1 -5.25 -0.61 0.00
CA ALA A 1 -6.17 -1.49 0.73
C ALA A 1 -6.53 -0.85 2.08
N HIS A 2 -7.67 -1.23 2.65
CA HIS A 2 -8.14 -0.74 3.95
C HIS A 2 -7.97 -1.89 4.94
N ILE A 3 -6.77 -2.04 5.50
CA ILE A 3 -6.42 -3.19 6.35
C ILE A 3 -6.97 -2.95 7.75
N PRO A 4 -7.69 -3.91 8.35
CA PRO A 4 -8.13 -3.84 9.74
C PRO A 4 -6.95 -3.60 10.68
N PHE A 5 -7.19 -2.90 11.78
CA PHE A 5 -6.20 -2.50 12.80
C PHE A 5 -5.04 -1.63 12.29
N GLN A 6 -5.13 -1.13 11.03
CA GLN A 6 -4.24 -0.14 10.44
C GLN A 6 -5.01 1.08 9.88
N THR A 7 -6.08 1.49 10.53
CA THR A 7 -6.98 2.55 10.04
C THR A 7 -6.25 3.86 9.79
N PHE A 8 -5.46 4.34 10.75
CA PHE A 8 -4.71 5.60 10.61
C PHE A 8 -3.63 5.52 9.53
N TYR A 9 -2.93 4.39 9.44
CA TYR A 9 -1.95 4.16 8.39
C TYR A 9 -2.63 4.18 7.00
N SER A 10 -3.70 3.43 6.85
CA SER A 10 -4.48 3.40 5.60
C SER A 10 -5.01 4.78 5.21
N ALA A 11 -5.53 5.55 6.18
CA ALA A 11 -6.02 6.90 5.97
C ALA A 11 -4.90 7.85 5.54
N SER A 12 -3.74 7.81 6.21
CA SER A 12 -2.59 8.66 5.87
C SER A 12 -2.07 8.38 4.45
N LYS A 13 -1.98 7.11 4.06
CA LYS A 13 -1.55 6.73 2.70
C LYS A 13 -2.55 7.12 1.62
N ALA A 14 -3.85 7.03 1.92
CA ALA A 14 -4.90 7.51 1.03
C ALA A 14 -4.84 9.03 0.85
N ALA A 15 -4.60 9.78 1.94
CA ALA A 15 -4.42 11.23 1.90
C ALA A 15 -3.22 11.64 1.04
N VAL A 16 -2.06 10.98 1.18
CA VAL A 16 -0.87 11.22 0.35
C VAL A 16 -1.18 10.96 -1.12
N SER A 17 -1.89 9.89 -1.45
CA SER A 17 -2.27 9.60 -2.84
C SER A 17 -3.18 10.68 -3.42
N SER A 18 -4.22 11.08 -2.67
CA SER A 18 -5.15 12.13 -3.10
C SER A 18 -4.45 13.47 -3.30
N TYR A 19 -3.60 13.88 -2.34
CA TYR A 19 -2.76 15.05 -2.44
C TYR A 19 -1.88 15.03 -3.71
N SER A 20 -1.20 13.90 -3.95
CA SER A 20 -0.30 13.76 -5.11
C SER A 20 -1.06 13.87 -6.43
N TYR A 21 -2.28 13.35 -6.51
CA TYR A 21 -3.10 13.48 -7.73
C TYR A 21 -3.54 14.92 -7.99
N ALA A 22 -3.91 15.65 -6.96
CA ALA A 22 -4.22 17.08 -7.09
C ALA A 22 -2.99 17.87 -7.53
N LEU A 23 -1.88 17.68 -6.81
CA LEU A 23 -0.61 18.36 -7.12
C LEU A 23 -0.13 18.07 -8.53
N ALA A 24 -0.28 16.83 -9.03
CA ALA A 24 0.11 16.49 -10.39
C ALA A 24 -0.60 17.35 -11.45
N ASN A 25 -1.86 17.70 -11.22
CA ASN A 25 -2.61 18.59 -12.10
C ASN A 25 -2.19 20.05 -11.95
N GLU A 26 -1.95 20.52 -10.72
CA GLU A 26 -1.55 21.89 -10.42
C GLU A 26 -0.21 22.26 -11.04
N VAL A 27 0.78 21.36 -10.97
CA VAL A 27 2.15 21.63 -11.44
C VAL A 27 2.43 21.21 -12.87
N LYS A 28 1.48 20.55 -13.53
CA LYS A 28 1.60 20.11 -14.93
C LYS A 28 1.95 21.23 -15.92
N PRO A 29 1.36 22.45 -15.81
CA PRO A 29 1.73 23.55 -16.71
C PRO A 29 3.19 24.00 -16.61
N TYR A 30 3.84 23.67 -15.50
CA TYR A 30 5.26 24.01 -15.26
C TYR A 30 6.23 22.90 -15.71
N GLY A 31 5.74 21.85 -16.37
CA GLY A 31 6.56 20.71 -16.80
C GLY A 31 7.01 19.80 -15.65
N ILE A 32 6.41 19.93 -14.46
CA ILE A 32 6.73 19.11 -13.30
C ILE A 32 5.85 17.87 -13.30
N HIS A 33 6.46 16.71 -13.10
CA HIS A 33 5.76 15.44 -13.03
C HIS A 33 5.71 14.94 -11.58
N VAL A 34 4.50 14.66 -11.09
CA VAL A 34 4.26 14.01 -9.79
C VAL A 34 3.79 12.59 -10.05
N THR A 35 4.43 11.65 -9.40
CA THR A 35 4.15 10.22 -9.59
C THR A 35 3.95 9.51 -8.25
N VAL A 36 2.86 8.77 -8.13
CA VAL A 36 2.59 7.86 -7.03
C VAL A 36 3.02 6.46 -7.42
N VAL A 37 3.83 5.82 -6.59
CA VAL A 37 4.19 4.41 -6.76
C VAL A 37 3.48 3.60 -5.69
N GLU A 38 2.46 2.85 -6.10
CA GLU A 38 1.75 1.91 -5.24
C GLU A 38 2.60 0.65 -5.08
N LEU A 39 3.13 0.44 -3.89
CA LEU A 39 3.96 -0.71 -3.54
C LEU A 39 3.12 -1.75 -2.81
N GLY A 40 3.35 -3.03 -3.13
CA GLY A 40 2.94 -4.11 -2.26
C GLY A 40 3.97 -4.33 -1.15
N ASP A 41 3.91 -5.49 -0.52
CA ASP A 41 4.82 -5.81 0.57
C ASP A 41 6.26 -5.92 0.09
N ILE A 42 7.18 -5.37 0.88
CA ILE A 42 8.61 -5.31 0.59
C ILE A 42 9.36 -5.84 1.81
N CYS A 43 10.26 -6.78 1.60
CA CYS A 43 11.08 -7.35 2.65
C CYS A 43 12.16 -6.35 3.10
N THR A 44 11.87 -5.59 4.15
CA THR A 44 12.77 -4.57 4.72
C THR A 44 12.89 -4.70 6.23
N GLY A 45 13.71 -3.86 6.85
CA GLY A 45 13.77 -3.72 8.31
C GLY A 45 12.51 -3.12 8.95
N PHE A 46 11.50 -2.71 8.17
CA PHE A 46 10.27 -2.07 8.66
C PHE A 46 9.50 -2.96 9.65
N THR A 47 9.36 -4.24 9.34
CA THR A 47 8.69 -5.22 10.23
C THR A 47 9.35 -5.30 11.59
N LYS A 48 10.69 -5.29 11.65
CA LYS A 48 11.46 -5.33 12.89
C LYS A 48 11.35 -4.03 13.70
N ALA A 49 11.17 -2.90 13.01
CA ALA A 49 11.05 -1.58 13.64
C ALA A 49 9.62 -1.27 14.12
N ARG A 50 8.63 -2.11 13.78
CA ARG A 50 7.23 -1.90 14.15
C ARG A 50 7.08 -1.96 15.68
N GLN A 51 6.51 -0.89 16.26
CA GLN A 51 6.02 -0.93 17.63
C GLN A 51 4.65 -1.61 17.64
N LYS A 52 4.52 -2.66 18.44
CA LYS A 52 3.31 -3.47 18.54
C LYS A 52 2.62 -3.19 19.86
N SER A 53 1.30 -3.08 19.83
CA SER A 53 0.45 -3.12 21.01
C SER A 53 -0.56 -4.23 20.83
N ILE A 54 -0.72 -5.02 21.86
CA ILE A 54 -1.76 -6.06 21.95
C ILE A 54 -2.88 -5.65 22.92
N LEU A 55 -2.91 -4.39 23.34
CA LEU A 55 -3.96 -3.88 24.22
C LEU A 55 -5.33 -4.08 23.56
N GLY A 56 -6.24 -4.71 24.28
CA GLY A 56 -7.59 -5.01 23.80
C GLY A 56 -7.69 -6.20 22.84
N ASP A 57 -6.62 -6.98 22.61
CA ASP A 57 -6.68 -8.12 21.70
C ASP A 57 -7.64 -9.22 22.16
N ASP A 58 -7.79 -9.39 23.48
CA ASP A 58 -8.77 -10.26 24.12
C ASP A 58 -10.22 -9.81 23.82
N GLU A 59 -10.52 -8.53 23.92
CA GLU A 59 -11.81 -7.93 23.56
C GLU A 59 -12.16 -8.16 22.07
N TYR A 60 -11.15 -8.16 21.20
CA TYR A 60 -11.30 -8.48 19.78
C TYR A 60 -11.13 -9.96 19.44
N GLY A 61 -11.09 -10.85 20.44
CA GLY A 61 -10.98 -12.30 20.24
C GLY A 61 -9.69 -12.71 19.50
N GLY A 62 -8.58 -12.06 19.78
CA GLY A 62 -7.26 -12.32 19.17
C GLY A 62 -7.11 -11.84 17.72
N ARG A 63 -8.03 -11.01 17.22
CA ARG A 63 -8.02 -10.54 15.82
C ARG A 63 -6.88 -9.57 15.55
N ILE A 64 -6.48 -8.77 16.54
CA ILE A 64 -5.36 -7.82 16.40
C ILE A 64 -4.07 -8.60 16.14
N SER A 65 -3.75 -9.55 17.00
CA SER A 65 -2.54 -10.38 16.87
C SER A 65 -2.52 -11.18 15.57
N ARG A 66 -3.66 -11.77 15.16
CA ARG A 66 -3.74 -12.48 13.88
C ARG A 66 -3.49 -11.56 12.69
N SER A 67 -4.11 -10.38 12.66
CA SER A 67 -3.92 -9.41 11.59
C SER A 67 -2.47 -8.93 11.50
N VAL A 68 -1.85 -8.62 12.64
CA VAL A 68 -0.45 -8.20 12.69
C VAL A 68 0.48 -9.32 12.23
N SER A 69 0.26 -10.56 12.67
CA SER A 69 1.06 -11.71 12.25
C SER A 69 0.97 -11.97 10.75
N GLN A 70 -0.23 -11.85 10.16
CA GLN A 70 -0.41 -11.98 8.72
C GLN A 70 0.35 -10.89 7.95
N MET A 71 0.26 -9.64 8.40
CA MET A 71 1.01 -8.53 7.78
C MET A 71 2.52 -8.74 7.85
N GLU A 72 3.04 -9.21 8.99
CA GLU A 72 4.47 -9.50 9.16
C GLU A 72 4.94 -10.63 8.25
N HIS A 73 4.12 -11.66 8.12
CA HIS A 73 4.39 -12.76 7.19
C HIS A 73 4.47 -12.26 5.74
N ASP A 74 3.51 -11.45 5.32
CA ASP A 74 3.45 -10.90 3.96
C ASP A 74 4.64 -9.96 3.68
N GLU A 75 5.01 -9.11 4.64
CA GLU A 75 6.18 -8.23 4.54
C GLU A 75 7.51 -8.99 4.47
N GLN A 76 7.67 -10.05 5.29
CA GLN A 76 8.89 -10.88 5.28
C GLN A 76 9.06 -11.65 3.97
N ASN A 77 7.95 -12.02 3.33
CA ASN A 77 7.92 -12.68 2.02
C ASN A 77 7.70 -11.70 0.86
N GLY A 78 7.80 -10.41 1.13
CA GLY A 78 7.59 -9.35 0.17
C GLY A 78 8.70 -9.24 -0.89
N MET A 79 8.55 -8.27 -1.77
CA MET A 79 9.49 -8.02 -2.85
C MET A 79 10.88 -7.60 -2.34
N ASP A 80 11.92 -7.94 -3.08
CA ASP A 80 13.29 -7.48 -2.83
C ASP A 80 13.39 -5.94 -2.97
N PRO A 81 13.89 -5.22 -1.95
CA PRO A 81 14.06 -3.77 -1.98
C PRO A 81 14.91 -3.29 -3.14
N ALA A 82 15.96 -4.00 -3.52
CA ALA A 82 16.82 -3.63 -4.64
C ALA A 82 16.08 -3.69 -5.98
N ARG A 83 15.17 -4.65 -6.14
CA ARG A 83 14.29 -4.73 -7.32
C ARG A 83 13.34 -3.53 -7.39
N ILE A 84 12.78 -3.13 -6.26
CA ILE A 84 11.90 -1.95 -6.17
C ILE A 84 12.68 -0.68 -6.46
N GLY A 85 13.90 -0.52 -5.92
CA GLY A 85 14.78 0.61 -6.22
C GLY A 85 15.05 0.76 -7.72
N ARG A 86 15.41 -0.33 -8.40
CA ARG A 86 15.59 -0.32 -9.88
C ARG A 86 14.31 0.04 -10.63
N TYR A 87 13.17 -0.43 -10.17
CA TYR A 87 11.88 -0.10 -10.77
C TYR A 87 11.56 1.40 -10.65
N ILE A 88 11.79 1.99 -9.47
CA ILE A 88 11.59 3.43 -9.23
C ILE A 88 12.57 4.26 -10.07
N ALA A 89 13.85 3.88 -10.12
CA ALA A 89 14.85 4.55 -10.96
C ALA A 89 14.42 4.60 -12.43
N GLY A 90 13.94 3.48 -12.97
CA GLY A 90 13.41 3.45 -14.34
C GLY A 90 12.13 4.27 -14.56
N ILE A 91 11.39 4.62 -13.50
CA ILE A 91 10.28 5.58 -13.60
C ILE A 91 10.82 7.01 -13.67
N VAL A 92 11.80 7.35 -12.83
CA VAL A 92 12.42 8.68 -12.75
C VAL A 92 13.08 9.07 -14.09
N GLU A 93 13.65 8.11 -14.81
CA GLU A 93 14.29 8.35 -16.11
C GLU A 93 13.31 8.62 -17.26
N LYS A 94 11.99 8.42 -17.04
CA LYS A 94 10.98 8.65 -18.08
C LYS A 94 10.77 10.14 -18.33
N LYS A 95 10.81 10.55 -19.60
CA LYS A 95 10.48 11.93 -20.01
C LYS A 95 9.04 12.34 -19.68
N LYS A 96 8.11 11.40 -19.69
CA LYS A 96 6.68 11.60 -19.40
C LYS A 96 6.18 10.43 -18.54
N PRO A 97 6.48 10.41 -17.24
CA PRO A 97 5.98 9.37 -16.37
C PRO A 97 4.45 9.48 -16.19
N ALA A 98 3.79 8.35 -16.01
CA ALA A 98 2.39 8.35 -15.61
C ALA A 98 2.23 8.83 -14.16
N VAL A 99 1.04 9.31 -13.81
CA VAL A 99 0.74 9.77 -12.45
C VAL A 99 0.75 8.61 -11.45
N VAL A 100 0.45 7.38 -11.88
CA VAL A 100 0.40 6.21 -11.00
C VAL A 100 1.12 5.03 -11.61
N TYR A 101 1.93 4.38 -10.81
CA TYR A 101 2.51 3.07 -11.09
C TYR A 101 2.22 2.11 -9.94
N ALA A 102 2.01 0.85 -10.24
CA ALA A 102 1.96 -0.23 -9.25
C ALA A 102 3.17 -1.15 -9.44
N ALA A 103 3.87 -1.50 -8.36
CA ALA A 103 4.98 -2.42 -8.39
C ALA A 103 4.51 -3.85 -8.09
N GLY A 104 4.99 -4.80 -8.91
CA GLY A 104 4.63 -6.22 -8.82
C GLY A 104 3.38 -6.59 -9.63
N ALA A 105 3.45 -7.71 -10.36
CA ALA A 105 2.35 -8.16 -11.23
C ALA A 105 1.07 -8.48 -10.45
N GLN A 106 1.20 -9.12 -9.29
CA GLN A 106 0.09 -9.46 -8.40
C GLN A 106 -0.62 -8.21 -7.89
N TYR A 107 0.14 -7.18 -7.49
CA TYR A 107 -0.41 -5.92 -6.97
C TYR A 107 -1.05 -5.07 -8.07
N LYS A 108 -0.52 -5.12 -9.30
CA LYS A 108 -1.17 -4.50 -10.47
C LYS A 108 -2.55 -5.10 -10.73
N PHE A 109 -2.64 -6.43 -10.73
CA PHE A 109 -3.90 -7.13 -10.92
C PHE A 109 -4.88 -6.85 -9.78
N LEU A 110 -4.41 -6.92 -8.52
CA LEU A 110 -5.23 -6.64 -7.34
C LEU A 110 -5.72 -5.18 -7.32
N SER A 111 -4.85 -4.22 -7.65
CA SER A 111 -5.23 -2.80 -7.75
C SER A 111 -6.31 -2.58 -8.80
N LEU A 112 -6.17 -3.20 -9.98
CA LEU A 112 -7.18 -3.15 -11.03
C LEU A 112 -8.50 -3.77 -10.57
N LEU A 113 -8.46 -4.95 -9.98
CA LEU A 113 -9.63 -5.64 -9.45
C LEU A 113 -10.33 -4.79 -8.37
N CYS A 114 -9.56 -4.20 -7.45
CA CYS A 114 -10.10 -3.31 -6.42
C CYS A 114 -10.75 -2.05 -6.98
N LYS A 115 -10.34 -1.56 -8.14
CA LYS A 115 -11.00 -0.41 -8.81
C LYS A 115 -12.35 -0.79 -9.40
N LEU A 116 -12.51 -2.03 -9.84
CA LEU A 116 -13.74 -2.54 -10.45
C LEU A 116 -14.76 -3.02 -9.42
N LEU A 117 -14.33 -3.45 -8.24
CA LEU A 117 -15.20 -3.99 -7.20
C LEU A 117 -15.89 -2.88 -6.39
N PRO A 118 -17.19 -3.05 -6.07
CA PRO A 118 -17.88 -2.20 -5.10
C PRO A 118 -17.18 -2.20 -3.72
N ALA A 119 -17.29 -1.08 -2.99
CA ALA A 119 -16.63 -0.93 -1.69
C ALA A 119 -16.97 -2.05 -0.69
N ALA A 120 -18.23 -2.50 -0.68
CA ALA A 120 -18.69 -3.60 0.18
C ALA A 120 -18.00 -4.95 -0.15
N ALA A 121 -17.79 -5.25 -1.43
CA ALA A 121 -17.11 -6.47 -1.85
C ALA A 121 -15.62 -6.42 -1.48
N ARG A 122 -14.97 -5.28 -1.68
CA ARG A 122 -13.58 -5.05 -1.23
C ARG A 122 -13.42 -5.25 0.27
N GLY A 123 -14.32 -4.67 1.06
CA GLY A 123 -14.31 -4.81 2.52
C GLY A 123 -14.43 -6.26 2.98
N LYS A 124 -15.31 -7.04 2.36
CA LYS A 124 -15.47 -8.48 2.67
C LYS A 124 -14.20 -9.28 2.36
N ILE A 125 -13.54 -9.03 1.22
CA ILE A 125 -12.30 -9.73 0.84
C ILE A 125 -11.18 -9.40 1.83
N VAL A 126 -10.95 -8.12 2.11
CA VAL A 126 -9.89 -7.69 3.04
C VAL A 126 -10.18 -8.18 4.46
N GLY A 127 -11.43 -8.11 4.90
CA GLY A 127 -11.86 -8.63 6.22
C GLY A 127 -11.67 -10.14 6.36
N LYS A 128 -11.75 -10.91 5.27
CA LYS A 128 -11.49 -12.36 5.28
C LYS A 128 -9.99 -12.69 5.38
N ILE A 129 -9.12 -11.83 4.85
CA ILE A 129 -7.66 -12.04 4.85
C ILE A 129 -7.05 -11.57 6.19
N TYR A 130 -7.46 -10.42 6.69
CA TYR A 130 -6.84 -9.74 7.83
C TYR A 130 -7.76 -9.58 9.05
N GLY A 131 -8.97 -10.00 8.99
CA GLY A 131 -9.97 -9.90 10.07
C GLY A 131 -10.20 -11.18 10.80
#